data_ac89f56e1681e6921c0c5c31862143ab
#
_entry.id   ac89f56e1681e6921c0c5c31862143ab
#
_cell.length_a   1.000
_cell.length_b   1.000
_cell.length_c   1.000
_cell.angle_alpha   90.00
_cell.angle_beta   90.00
_cell.angle_gamma   90.00
#
_symmetry.space_group_name_H-M   'P 1'
#
loop_
_entity.id
_entity.type
_entity.pdbx_description
1 polymer ?
#
loop_
_entity_poly.entity_id
_entity_poly.type
_entity_poly.pdbx_seq_one_letter_code
_entity_poly.pdbx_strand_id
1 'polypeptide(L)'
;ILKKVGLSEEHYFRFPHELSGGQVQRLGIAGALIIQPKLIVCDEPVSALDVSIQAQILNMLVELQKELGLSLLFISHDIGVVRFISDRIGVMYLGTLMEETETEELFEHPLHPYTEALFEAVPDPYIKRKELKGLSGEQPVRTEDFKGCAFYTRCPYATDRCKAERPELREVKPGH
;
A
#
# COMPACT_ATOMS: atom_id res chain seq x y z
N ILE A 1 -13.42 -12.69 20.22
CA ILE A 1 -12.65 -12.06 19.14
C ILE A 1 -12.41 -12.99 17.98
N LEU A 2 -12.10 -14.29 18.22
CA LEU A 2 -11.83 -15.28 17.16
C LEU A 2 -12.96 -15.35 16.12
N LYS A 3 -14.22 -15.40 16.56
CA LYS A 3 -15.38 -15.42 15.65
C LYS A 3 -15.45 -14.18 14.74
N LYS A 4 -15.03 -13.00 15.23
CA LYS A 4 -15.00 -11.76 14.42
C LYS A 4 -14.00 -11.83 13.26
N VAL A 5 -12.92 -12.57 13.43
CA VAL A 5 -11.93 -12.79 12.36
C VAL A 5 -12.16 -14.10 11.57
N GLY A 6 -13.32 -14.73 11.74
CA GLY A 6 -13.71 -15.96 11.01
C GLY A 6 -12.97 -17.22 11.45
N LEU A 7 -12.50 -17.27 12.70
CA LEU A 7 -11.90 -18.46 13.30
C LEU A 7 -12.87 -19.14 14.28
N SER A 8 -12.84 -20.48 14.33
CA SER A 8 -13.58 -21.25 15.31
C SER A 8 -12.86 -21.30 16.67
N GLU A 9 -13.58 -21.72 17.71
CA GLU A 9 -13.02 -21.89 19.06
C GLU A 9 -11.92 -22.95 19.11
N GLU A 10 -11.94 -23.94 18.24
CA GLU A 10 -10.92 -24.98 18.15
C GLU A 10 -9.52 -24.43 17.84
N HIS A 11 -9.44 -23.29 17.12
CA HIS A 11 -8.16 -22.65 16.80
C HIS A 11 -7.45 -22.07 18.01
N TYR A 12 -8.15 -21.87 19.14
CA TYR A 12 -7.57 -21.40 20.38
C TYR A 12 -6.51 -22.34 20.95
N PHE A 13 -6.65 -23.65 20.71
CA PHE A 13 -5.76 -24.68 21.25
C PHE A 13 -4.69 -25.13 20.25
N ARG A 14 -4.64 -24.55 19.06
CA ARG A 14 -3.68 -24.94 18.01
C ARG A 14 -2.40 -24.12 18.10
N PHE A 15 -1.30 -24.76 17.78
CA PHE A 15 0.00 -24.12 17.63
C PHE A 15 0.12 -23.45 16.25
N PRO A 16 0.97 -22.41 16.07
CA PRO A 16 1.14 -21.71 14.80
C PRO A 16 1.47 -22.62 13.61
N HIS A 17 2.23 -23.68 13.82
CA HIS A 17 2.60 -24.64 12.76
C HIS A 17 1.44 -25.58 12.34
N GLU A 18 0.33 -25.60 13.08
CA GLU A 18 -0.89 -26.35 12.77
C GLU A 18 -1.93 -25.50 12.02
N LEU A 19 -1.60 -24.25 11.73
CA LEU A 19 -2.48 -23.27 11.11
C LEU A 19 -2.01 -22.93 9.71
N SER A 20 -2.95 -22.68 8.79
CA SER A 20 -2.63 -22.13 7.48
C SER A 20 -2.15 -20.67 7.59
N GLY A 21 -1.45 -20.17 6.57
CA GLY A 21 -1.00 -18.77 6.52
C GLY A 21 -2.13 -17.77 6.74
N GLY A 22 -3.29 -17.99 6.11
CA GLY A 22 -4.47 -17.14 6.31
C GLY A 22 -5.05 -17.21 7.72
N GLN A 23 -4.98 -18.38 8.39
CA GLN A 23 -5.40 -18.52 9.79
C GLN A 23 -4.43 -17.81 10.75
N VAL A 24 -3.13 -17.91 10.51
CA VAL A 24 -2.11 -17.16 11.27
C VAL A 24 -2.32 -15.67 11.13
N GLN A 25 -2.60 -15.17 9.90
CA GLN A 25 -2.89 -13.76 9.66
C GLN A 25 -4.14 -13.28 10.40
N ARG A 26 -5.23 -14.08 10.38
CA ARG A 26 -6.46 -13.79 11.13
C ARG A 26 -6.22 -13.74 12.64
N LEU A 27 -5.34 -14.59 13.17
CA LEU A 27 -4.92 -14.54 14.57
C LEU A 27 -4.13 -13.26 14.90
N GLY A 28 -3.23 -12.85 14.02
CA GLY A 28 -2.50 -11.57 14.16
C GLY A 28 -3.46 -10.38 14.26
N ILE A 29 -4.46 -10.33 13.37
CA ILE A 29 -5.51 -9.31 13.38
C ILE A 29 -6.35 -9.40 14.67
N ALA A 30 -6.74 -10.61 15.09
CA ALA A 30 -7.46 -10.80 16.34
C ALA A 30 -6.66 -10.28 17.56
N GLY A 31 -5.34 -10.53 17.58
CA GLY A 31 -4.44 -10.04 18.62
C GLY A 31 -4.41 -8.51 18.69
N ALA A 32 -4.33 -7.84 17.53
CA ALA A 32 -4.39 -6.38 17.46
C ALA A 32 -5.74 -5.82 17.96
N LEU A 33 -6.84 -6.52 17.73
CA LEU A 33 -8.19 -6.09 18.12
C LEU A 33 -8.50 -6.28 19.61
N ILE A 34 -7.75 -7.09 20.35
CA ILE A 34 -8.01 -7.39 21.78
C ILE A 34 -8.00 -6.10 22.63
N ILE A 35 -7.10 -5.18 22.33
CA ILE A 35 -6.96 -3.91 23.07
C ILE A 35 -7.96 -2.84 22.61
N GLN A 36 -8.87 -3.14 21.70
CA GLN A 36 -9.86 -2.20 21.13
C GLN A 36 -9.23 -0.90 20.62
N PRO A 37 -8.25 -0.95 19.72
CA PRO A 37 -7.55 0.23 19.23
C PRO A 37 -8.48 1.10 18.37
N LYS A 38 -8.12 2.38 18.22
CA LYS A 38 -8.74 3.28 17.23
C LYS A 38 -8.05 3.23 15.87
N LEU A 39 -6.76 2.86 15.85
CA LEU A 39 -5.92 2.75 14.65
C LEU A 39 -5.19 1.41 14.67
N ILE A 40 -5.19 0.74 13.52
CA ILE A 40 -4.36 -0.46 13.27
C ILE A 40 -3.42 -0.16 12.12
N VAL A 41 -2.14 -0.47 12.30
CA VAL A 41 -1.13 -0.46 11.23
C VAL A 41 -1.05 -1.86 10.64
N CYS A 42 -1.37 -1.98 9.37
CA CYS A 42 -1.31 -3.21 8.58
C CYS A 42 -0.11 -3.13 7.64
N ASP A 43 1.01 -3.71 8.04
CA ASP A 43 2.23 -3.73 7.23
C ASP A 43 2.28 -5.02 6.39
N GLU A 44 2.06 -4.90 5.10
CA GLU A 44 1.97 -5.99 4.11
C GLU A 44 1.10 -7.19 4.55
N PRO A 45 -0.12 -6.96 5.05
CA PRO A 45 -0.88 -8.00 5.75
C PRO A 45 -1.35 -9.16 4.87
N VAL A 46 -1.22 -9.07 3.54
CA VAL A 46 -1.69 -10.07 2.59
C VAL A 46 -0.64 -10.52 1.57
N SER A 47 0.58 -9.98 1.62
CA SER A 47 1.63 -10.19 0.60
C SER A 47 2.07 -11.66 0.44
N ALA A 48 1.99 -12.47 1.50
CA ALA A 48 2.41 -13.87 1.50
C ALA A 48 1.24 -14.86 1.30
N LEU A 49 0.04 -14.38 0.95
CA LEU A 49 -1.17 -15.17 0.83
C LEU A 49 -1.56 -15.37 -0.64
N ASP A 50 -2.24 -16.47 -0.95
CA ASP A 50 -2.86 -16.65 -2.25
C ASP A 50 -4.03 -15.68 -2.46
N VAL A 51 -4.36 -15.38 -3.73
CA VAL A 51 -5.34 -14.36 -4.13
C VAL A 51 -6.72 -14.57 -3.48
N SER A 52 -7.14 -15.83 -3.29
CA SER A 52 -8.44 -16.17 -2.70
C SER A 52 -8.48 -15.82 -1.21
N ILE A 53 -7.44 -16.18 -0.47
CA ILE A 53 -7.32 -15.87 0.97
C ILE A 53 -7.08 -14.37 1.18
N GLN A 54 -6.29 -13.74 0.31
CA GLN A 54 -6.09 -12.29 0.29
C GLN A 54 -7.43 -11.54 0.23
N ALA A 55 -8.30 -11.88 -0.73
CA ALA A 55 -9.62 -11.27 -0.85
C ALA A 55 -10.48 -11.45 0.41
N GLN A 56 -10.42 -12.62 1.04
CA GLN A 56 -11.15 -12.86 2.29
C GLN A 56 -10.65 -12.00 3.45
N ILE A 57 -9.33 -11.82 3.58
CA ILE A 57 -8.73 -10.97 4.63
C ILE A 57 -9.09 -9.50 4.39
N LEU A 58 -9.03 -9.03 3.15
CA LEU A 58 -9.38 -7.65 2.80
C LEU A 58 -10.85 -7.34 3.12
N ASN A 59 -11.78 -8.20 2.70
CA ASN A 59 -13.20 -8.05 3.02
C ASN A 59 -13.44 -8.04 4.54
N MET A 60 -12.81 -8.94 5.28
CA MET A 60 -12.89 -8.97 6.74
C MET A 60 -12.38 -7.67 7.37
N LEU A 61 -11.27 -7.10 6.89
CA LEU A 61 -10.73 -5.83 7.39
C LEU A 61 -11.71 -4.68 7.13
N VAL A 62 -12.32 -4.60 5.94
CA VAL A 62 -13.35 -3.60 5.61
C VAL A 62 -14.59 -3.74 6.51
N GLU A 63 -15.04 -4.96 6.78
CA GLU A 63 -16.16 -5.23 7.69
C GLU A 63 -15.82 -4.80 9.12
N LEU A 64 -14.64 -5.16 9.62
CA LEU A 64 -14.16 -4.78 10.96
C LEU A 64 -13.99 -3.26 11.09
N GLN A 65 -13.49 -2.58 10.05
CA GLN A 65 -13.36 -1.13 10.01
C GLN A 65 -14.74 -0.47 10.22
N LYS A 66 -15.76 -0.93 9.48
CA LYS A 66 -17.13 -0.40 9.57
C LYS A 66 -17.80 -0.72 10.91
N GLU A 67 -17.68 -1.98 11.37
CA GLU A 67 -18.31 -2.44 12.61
C GLU A 67 -17.75 -1.74 13.85
N LEU A 68 -16.44 -1.56 13.90
CA LEU A 68 -15.72 -1.08 15.08
C LEU A 68 -15.31 0.40 15.00
N GLY A 69 -15.54 1.08 13.88
CA GLY A 69 -15.13 2.46 13.67
C GLY A 69 -13.61 2.64 13.67
N LEU A 70 -12.87 1.65 13.13
CA LEU A 70 -11.42 1.65 13.11
C LEU A 70 -10.86 2.53 11.99
N SER A 71 -9.70 3.14 12.25
CA SER A 71 -8.83 3.65 11.19
C SER A 71 -7.77 2.59 10.87
N LEU A 72 -7.48 2.41 9.57
CA LEU A 72 -6.43 1.50 9.11
C LEU A 72 -5.34 2.31 8.42
N LEU A 73 -4.09 2.12 8.83
CA LEU A 73 -2.92 2.52 8.04
C LEU A 73 -2.42 1.27 7.30
N PHE A 74 -2.75 1.17 6.01
CA PHE A 74 -2.47 -0.02 5.22
C PHE A 74 -1.25 0.21 4.34
N ILE A 75 -0.21 -0.62 4.49
CA ILE A 75 1.03 -0.57 3.71
C ILE A 75 1.07 -1.78 2.79
N SER A 76 1.22 -1.55 1.49
CA SER A 76 1.32 -2.60 0.49
C SER A 76 2.05 -2.10 -0.76
N HIS A 77 2.65 -3.03 -1.51
CA HIS A 77 3.18 -2.80 -2.84
C HIS A 77 2.19 -3.22 -3.96
N ASP A 78 1.06 -3.83 -3.61
CA ASP A 78 0.02 -4.22 -4.56
C ASP A 78 -0.97 -3.06 -4.76
N ILE A 79 -0.88 -2.43 -5.93
CA ILE A 79 -1.70 -1.27 -6.32
C ILE A 79 -3.19 -1.60 -6.33
N GLY A 80 -3.56 -2.81 -6.77
CA GLY A 80 -4.96 -3.25 -6.79
C GLY A 80 -5.54 -3.40 -5.39
N VAL A 81 -4.76 -3.94 -4.47
CA VAL A 81 -5.12 -4.06 -3.06
C VAL A 81 -5.30 -2.70 -2.41
N VAL A 82 -4.34 -1.79 -2.63
CA VAL A 82 -4.39 -0.43 -2.07
C VAL A 82 -5.61 0.31 -2.59
N ARG A 83 -5.90 0.25 -3.90
CA ARG A 83 -7.10 0.85 -4.48
C ARG A 83 -8.40 0.32 -3.84
N PHE A 84 -8.45 -0.98 -3.54
CA PHE A 84 -9.64 -1.61 -2.99
C PHE A 84 -9.96 -1.18 -1.56
N ILE A 85 -8.93 -1.01 -0.72
CA ILE A 85 -9.13 -0.85 0.74
C ILE A 85 -9.00 0.60 1.23
N SER A 86 -8.36 1.49 0.45
CA SER A 86 -7.98 2.82 0.93
C SER A 86 -8.93 3.91 0.47
N ASP A 87 -9.25 4.85 1.37
CA ASP A 87 -9.94 6.09 1.05
C ASP A 87 -8.96 7.16 0.52
N ARG A 88 -7.74 7.20 1.09
CA ARG A 88 -6.63 8.08 0.70
C ARG A 88 -5.36 7.27 0.53
N ILE A 89 -4.51 7.67 -0.40
CA ILE A 89 -3.26 6.97 -0.70
C ILE A 89 -2.09 7.95 -0.63
N GLY A 90 -1.04 7.53 0.06
CA GLY A 90 0.28 8.16 0.01
C GLY A 90 1.26 7.30 -0.77
N VAL A 91 1.83 7.83 -1.83
CA VAL A 91 2.84 7.16 -2.65
C VAL A 91 4.23 7.48 -2.14
N MET A 92 4.98 6.46 -1.75
CA MET A 92 6.33 6.61 -1.20
C MET A 92 7.41 6.10 -2.14
N TYR A 93 8.51 6.84 -2.24
CA TYR A 93 9.72 6.40 -2.95
C TYR A 93 10.96 6.67 -2.11
N LEU A 94 11.78 5.63 -1.87
CA LEU A 94 13.00 5.70 -1.04
C LEU A 94 12.78 6.44 0.30
N GLY A 95 11.70 6.09 1.01
CA GLY A 95 11.38 6.67 2.31
C GLY A 95 10.92 8.13 2.28
N THR A 96 10.54 8.65 1.11
CA THR A 96 9.99 9.99 0.94
C THR A 96 8.59 9.90 0.37
N LEU A 97 7.63 10.64 0.96
CA LEU A 97 6.30 10.79 0.41
C LEU A 97 6.35 11.67 -0.84
N MET A 98 5.92 11.15 -1.97
CA MET A 98 5.96 11.81 -3.27
C MET A 98 4.64 12.47 -3.63
N GLU A 99 3.53 11.81 -3.28
CA GLU A 99 2.18 12.24 -3.63
C GLU A 99 1.20 11.68 -2.61
N GLU A 100 0.15 12.43 -2.28
CA GLU A 100 -0.92 12.01 -1.37
C GLU A 100 -2.24 12.64 -1.81
N THR A 101 -3.27 11.81 -2.01
CA THR A 101 -4.61 12.29 -2.33
C THR A 101 -5.68 11.22 -2.06
N GLU A 102 -6.94 11.50 -2.36
CA GLU A 102 -8.03 10.52 -2.37
C GLU A 102 -7.78 9.44 -3.43
N THR A 103 -8.24 8.23 -3.17
CA THR A 103 -7.95 7.05 -4.00
C THR A 103 -8.34 7.27 -5.46
N GLU A 104 -9.57 7.64 -5.75
CA GLU A 104 -10.02 7.78 -7.14
C GLU A 104 -9.31 8.93 -7.86
N GLU A 105 -9.04 10.07 -7.18
CA GLU A 105 -8.27 11.18 -7.75
C GLU A 105 -6.85 10.75 -8.12
N LEU A 106 -6.19 9.93 -7.29
CA LEU A 106 -4.85 9.43 -7.60
C LEU A 106 -4.83 8.56 -8.86
N PHE A 107 -5.84 7.70 -9.03
CA PHE A 107 -5.91 6.78 -10.18
C PHE A 107 -6.32 7.48 -11.48
N GLU A 108 -7.17 8.50 -11.40
CA GLU A 108 -7.63 9.25 -12.56
C GLU A 108 -6.63 10.35 -12.98
N HIS A 109 -5.99 11.01 -12.02
CA HIS A 109 -5.16 12.18 -12.25
C HIS A 109 -3.87 12.16 -11.42
N PRO A 110 -2.99 11.16 -11.59
CA PRO A 110 -1.68 11.17 -10.92
C PRO A 110 -0.88 12.40 -11.36
N LEU A 111 -0.24 13.09 -10.42
CA LEU A 111 0.52 14.32 -10.69
C LEU A 111 2.02 14.09 -10.63
N HIS A 112 2.48 13.12 -9.82
CA HIS A 112 3.91 12.85 -9.69
C HIS A 112 4.37 11.81 -10.73
N PRO A 113 5.48 12.05 -11.46
CA PRO A 113 5.97 11.14 -12.51
C PRO A 113 6.28 9.72 -12.03
N TYR A 114 6.57 9.53 -10.75
CA TYR A 114 6.74 8.20 -10.16
C TYR A 114 5.42 7.45 -10.07
N THR A 115 4.33 8.12 -9.67
CA THR A 115 2.98 7.54 -9.59
C THR A 115 2.49 7.14 -10.98
N GLU A 116 2.67 8.01 -11.98
CA GLU A 116 2.36 7.70 -13.39
C GLU A 116 3.10 6.44 -13.84
N ALA A 117 4.40 6.38 -13.59
CA ALA A 117 5.22 5.23 -13.97
C ALA A 117 4.86 3.93 -13.21
N LEU A 118 4.42 4.03 -11.95
CA LEU A 118 3.90 2.88 -11.21
C LEU A 118 2.63 2.32 -11.86
N PHE A 119 1.70 3.18 -12.26
CA PHE A 119 0.46 2.76 -12.89
C PHE A 119 0.68 2.20 -14.30
N GLU A 120 1.61 2.79 -15.08
CA GLU A 120 2.00 2.26 -16.38
C GLU A 120 2.65 0.87 -16.31
N ALA A 121 3.27 0.53 -15.18
CA ALA A 121 3.90 -0.77 -14.97
C ALA A 121 2.88 -1.86 -14.57
N VAL A 122 1.66 -1.51 -14.19
CA VAL A 122 0.60 -2.50 -13.90
C VAL A 122 0.09 -3.10 -15.19
N PRO A 123 0.16 -4.44 -15.37
CA PRO A 123 -0.38 -5.09 -16.55
C PRO A 123 -1.89 -4.91 -16.64
N ASP A 124 -2.38 -4.34 -17.73
CA ASP A 124 -3.81 -4.35 -18.03
C ASP A 124 -4.20 -5.72 -18.62
N PRO A 125 -5.06 -6.51 -17.95
CA PRO A 125 -5.45 -7.83 -18.43
C PRO A 125 -6.22 -7.82 -19.76
N TYR A 126 -6.74 -6.68 -20.17
CA TYR A 126 -7.49 -6.52 -21.43
C TYR A 126 -6.61 -6.09 -22.60
N ILE A 127 -5.40 -5.62 -22.35
CA ILE A 127 -4.47 -5.19 -23.40
C ILE A 127 -3.44 -6.29 -23.66
N LYS A 128 -3.63 -7.04 -24.75
CA LYS A 128 -2.64 -8.03 -25.18
C LYS A 128 -1.36 -7.34 -25.67
N ARG A 129 -0.22 -7.61 -25.00
CA ARG A 129 1.14 -7.28 -25.46
C ARG A 129 1.45 -5.80 -25.66
N LYS A 130 1.05 -4.93 -24.71
CA LYS A 130 1.72 -3.63 -24.60
C LYS A 130 3.10 -3.87 -24.01
N GLU A 131 4.15 -3.33 -24.61
CA GLU A 131 5.46 -3.30 -23.94
C GLU A 131 5.28 -2.60 -22.60
N LEU A 132 5.55 -3.33 -21.52
CA LEU A 132 5.54 -2.73 -20.19
C LEU A 132 6.72 -1.76 -20.11
N LYS A 133 6.43 -0.48 -20.11
CA LYS A 133 7.43 0.55 -19.83
C LYS A 133 7.72 0.57 -18.35
N GLY A 134 8.62 -0.30 -17.92
CA GLY A 134 9.15 -0.20 -16.56
C GLY A 134 9.99 1.08 -16.40
N LEU A 135 10.13 1.52 -15.16
CA LEU A 135 11.07 2.59 -14.83
C LEU A 135 12.48 2.20 -15.29
N SER A 136 13.07 2.97 -16.20
CA SER A 136 14.42 2.74 -16.69
C SER A 136 15.47 3.01 -15.59
N GLY A 137 16.54 2.23 -15.59
CA GLY A 137 17.65 2.35 -14.65
C GLY A 137 17.46 1.60 -13.32
N GLU A 138 18.56 1.33 -12.65
CA GLU A 138 18.59 0.72 -11.32
C GLU A 138 18.07 1.71 -10.25
N GLN A 139 17.50 1.17 -9.18
CA GLN A 139 17.09 1.97 -8.05
C GLN A 139 18.32 2.57 -7.38
N PRO A 140 18.44 3.91 -7.31
CA PRO A 140 19.61 4.52 -6.71
C PRO A 140 19.68 4.21 -5.22
N VAL A 141 20.90 3.93 -4.73
CA VAL A 141 21.13 3.84 -3.30
C VAL A 141 21.06 5.25 -2.72
N ARG A 142 20.15 5.47 -1.80
CA ARG A 142 20.04 6.76 -1.11
C ARG A 142 21.23 6.93 -0.18
N THR A 143 22.06 7.93 -0.43
CA THR A 143 23.07 8.40 0.53
C THR A 143 22.44 9.42 1.46
N GLU A 144 22.83 9.43 2.74
CA GLU A 144 22.28 10.36 3.76
C GLU A 144 22.49 11.84 3.38
N ASP A 145 23.53 12.16 2.62
CA ASP A 145 23.88 13.51 2.19
C ASP A 145 23.09 14.03 0.97
N PHE A 146 22.26 13.17 0.33
CA PHE A 146 21.55 13.60 -0.87
C PHE A 146 20.37 14.53 -0.53
N LYS A 147 20.47 15.79 -0.93
CA LYS A 147 19.52 16.87 -0.64
C LYS A 147 18.44 17.07 -1.72
N GLY A 148 18.58 16.43 -2.87
CA GLY A 148 17.68 16.61 -4.01
C GLY A 148 16.38 15.78 -3.93
N CYS A 149 15.62 15.80 -5.02
CA CYS A 149 14.46 14.94 -5.22
C CYS A 149 14.89 13.47 -5.31
N ALA A 150 14.31 12.59 -4.49
CA ALA A 150 14.67 11.17 -4.46
C ALA A 150 14.49 10.45 -5.80
N PHE A 151 13.54 10.92 -6.62
CA PHE A 151 13.23 10.34 -7.93
C PHE A 151 14.00 10.95 -9.10
N TYR A 152 14.85 11.97 -8.87
CA TYR A 152 15.45 12.78 -9.94
C TYR A 152 16.21 11.97 -10.99
N THR A 153 16.93 10.91 -10.62
CA THR A 153 17.74 10.09 -11.55
C THR A 153 16.92 9.29 -12.56
N ARG A 154 15.64 9.05 -12.26
CA ARG A 154 14.70 8.25 -13.05
C ARG A 154 13.52 9.08 -13.58
N CYS A 155 13.47 10.37 -13.22
CA CYS A 155 12.39 11.26 -13.61
C CYS A 155 12.62 11.80 -15.03
N PRO A 156 11.68 11.61 -15.96
CA PRO A 156 11.81 12.16 -17.33
C PRO A 156 11.76 13.70 -17.39
N TYR A 157 11.27 14.33 -16.32
CA TYR A 157 11.14 15.80 -16.20
C TYR A 157 12.19 16.40 -15.25
N ALA A 158 13.25 15.64 -14.91
CA ALA A 158 14.26 16.11 -13.98
C ALA A 158 15.00 17.36 -14.50
N THR A 159 15.22 18.31 -13.61
CA THR A 159 15.98 19.53 -13.84
C THR A 159 17.14 19.63 -12.86
N ASP A 160 18.07 20.58 -13.08
CA ASP A 160 19.17 20.83 -12.15
C ASP A 160 18.67 21.21 -10.75
N ARG A 161 17.52 21.86 -10.65
CA ARG A 161 16.88 22.17 -9.37
C ARG A 161 16.50 20.90 -8.62
N CYS A 162 15.98 19.88 -9.31
CA CYS A 162 15.62 18.59 -8.70
C CYS A 162 16.82 17.85 -8.11
N LYS A 163 18.02 18.10 -8.65
CA LYS A 163 19.27 17.57 -8.12
C LYS A 163 19.74 18.30 -6.86
N ALA A 164 19.50 19.61 -6.80
CA ALA A 164 19.99 20.48 -5.73
C ALA A 164 19.04 20.53 -4.51
N GLU A 165 17.73 20.52 -4.76
CA GLU A 165 16.71 20.73 -3.74
C GLU A 165 15.68 19.61 -3.75
N ARG A 166 15.23 19.19 -2.55
CA ARG A 166 14.06 18.33 -2.41
C ARG A 166 12.80 19.19 -2.51
N PRO A 167 11.88 18.89 -3.46
CA PRO A 167 10.57 19.52 -3.47
C PRO A 167 9.81 19.28 -2.15
N GLU A 168 9.18 20.32 -1.63
CA GLU A 168 8.26 20.18 -0.51
C GLU A 168 6.94 19.57 -0.98
N LEU A 169 6.35 18.70 -0.14
CA LEU A 169 4.99 18.25 -0.35
C LEU A 169 4.06 19.43 -0.12
N ARG A 170 3.28 19.79 -1.12
CA ARG A 170 2.37 20.94 -1.08
C ARG A 170 1.07 20.60 -1.78
N GLU A 171 0.00 21.16 -1.31
CA GLU A 171 -1.30 21.03 -1.97
C GLU A 171 -1.27 21.78 -3.32
N VAL A 172 -1.50 21.05 -4.40
CA VAL A 172 -1.54 21.57 -5.79
C VAL A 172 -2.97 21.80 -6.24
N LYS A 173 -3.87 20.92 -5.80
CA LYS A 173 -5.33 21.00 -5.93
C LYS A 173 -5.95 20.74 -4.56
N PRO A 174 -7.20 21.13 -4.29
CA PRO A 174 -7.87 20.79 -3.04
C PRO A 174 -7.82 19.29 -2.74
N GLY A 175 -7.15 18.91 -1.64
CA GLY A 175 -6.98 17.53 -1.21
C GLY A 175 -5.89 16.73 -1.93
N HIS A 176 -5.16 17.35 -2.88
CA HIS A 176 -4.08 16.71 -3.66
C HIS A 176 -2.80 17.51 -3.65
#